data_232de9c7d6eedb876395b5b06e140f06
#
_entry.id   232de9c7d6eedb876395b5b06e140f06
#
_cell.length_a   1.000
_cell.length_b   1.000
_cell.length_c   1.000
_cell.angle_alpha   90.00
_cell.angle_beta   90.00
_cell.angle_gamma   90.00
#
_symmetry.space_group_name_H-M   'P 1'
#
loop_
_entity.id
_entity.type
_entity.pdbx_description
1 polymer ?
#
loop_
_entity_poly.entity_id
_entity_poly.type
_entity_poly.pdbx_seq_one_letter_code
_entity_poly.pdbx_strand_id
1 'polypeptide(L)'
;IGYESTFVQGEKESSDYMKNIFSDWQAKGITSVLHEKRGGYANNTSSIYGLAQKAEAEGVRILTGTTVKAFKSANGSSAITGVETDKGTVECDQVIVGVGPWLRDIWNMLELPNTISVKDENGKVHQDFPMWEYWFLTEGVLRLNPSTQRTNDGNMPPVIHVDTDAPLHSDVDQSLITDELWGIYYKPDFHFGGIQGGSSPYKVGEPGGEGVNVDPY
;
A
#
# COMPACT_ATOMS: atom_id res chain seq x y z
N ILE A 1 6.20 -20.46 13.76
CA ILE A 1 6.96 -19.21 13.86
C ILE A 1 6.90 -18.63 15.29
N GLY A 2 6.06 -19.19 16.19
CA GLY A 2 6.03 -18.81 17.61
C GLY A 2 5.21 -17.55 17.94
N TYR A 3 4.45 -17.01 16.98
CA TYR A 3 3.49 -15.94 17.29
C TYR A 3 2.22 -16.51 17.91
N GLU A 4 1.69 -15.81 18.90
CA GLU A 4 0.36 -16.08 19.43
C GLU A 4 -0.68 -15.69 18.37
N SER A 5 -1.32 -16.68 17.79
CA SER A 5 -2.33 -16.50 16.76
C SER A 5 -3.48 -17.47 16.95
N THR A 6 -4.65 -17.12 16.38
CA THR A 6 -5.80 -17.99 16.26
C THR A 6 -6.10 -18.17 14.77
N PHE A 7 -6.11 -19.41 14.32
CA PHE A 7 -6.56 -19.75 12.98
C PHE A 7 -7.91 -20.46 13.07
N VAL A 8 -8.89 -19.96 12.31
CA VAL A 8 -10.25 -20.51 12.23
C VAL A 8 -10.51 -20.85 10.77
N GLN A 9 -11.06 -22.02 10.51
CA GLN A 9 -11.42 -22.50 9.17
C GLN A 9 -12.87 -22.95 9.14
N GLY A 10 -13.56 -22.66 8.06
CA GLY A 10 -14.99 -22.90 7.86
C GLY A 10 -15.79 -21.61 7.88
N GLU A 11 -16.81 -21.52 7.01
CA GLU A 11 -17.59 -20.29 6.84
C GLU A 11 -18.35 -19.91 8.12
N LYS A 12 -19.01 -20.90 8.75
CA LYS A 12 -19.76 -20.65 9.99
C LYS A 12 -18.84 -20.27 11.14
N GLU A 13 -17.78 -21.03 11.33
CA GLU A 13 -16.80 -20.83 12.40
C GLU A 13 -16.09 -19.47 12.25
N SER A 14 -15.71 -19.12 11.04
CA SER A 14 -15.09 -17.83 10.71
C SER A 14 -16.05 -16.67 10.99
N SER A 15 -17.30 -16.78 10.54
CA SER A 15 -18.33 -15.76 10.79
C SER A 15 -18.64 -15.60 12.28
N ASP A 16 -18.76 -16.68 13.00
CA ASP A 16 -19.02 -16.64 14.45
C ASP A 16 -17.82 -16.03 15.20
N TYR A 17 -16.60 -16.37 14.80
CA TYR A 17 -15.39 -15.80 15.38
C TYR A 17 -15.35 -14.28 15.17
N MET A 18 -15.59 -13.82 13.96
CA MET A 18 -15.56 -12.39 13.63
C MET A 18 -16.66 -11.60 14.32
N LYS A 19 -17.89 -12.18 14.45
CA LYS A 19 -18.98 -11.56 15.21
C LYS A 19 -18.69 -11.39 16.69
N ASN A 20 -17.87 -12.27 17.27
CA ASN A 20 -17.43 -12.12 18.67
C ASN A 20 -16.46 -10.95 18.85
N ILE A 21 -15.74 -10.57 17.77
CA ILE A 21 -14.79 -9.46 17.81
C ILE A 21 -15.48 -8.14 17.44
N PHE A 22 -16.26 -8.13 16.35
CA PHE A 22 -16.89 -6.93 15.80
C PHE A 22 -18.41 -7.06 15.80
N SER A 23 -19.08 -6.17 16.49
CA SER A 23 -20.55 -6.20 16.62
C SER A 23 -21.31 -5.91 15.33
N ASP A 24 -20.65 -5.24 14.38
CA ASP A 24 -21.20 -4.83 13.08
C ASP A 24 -20.77 -5.76 11.93
N TRP A 25 -20.14 -6.90 12.24
CA TRP A 25 -19.71 -7.85 11.23
C TRP A 25 -20.89 -8.46 10.46
N GLN A 26 -20.88 -8.32 9.12
CA GLN A 26 -21.94 -8.77 8.21
C GLN A 26 -21.44 -9.58 7.02
N ALA A 27 -20.13 -9.73 6.86
CA ALA A 27 -19.57 -10.43 5.71
C ALA A 27 -20.05 -11.90 5.64
N LYS A 28 -20.23 -12.37 4.42
CA LYS A 28 -20.61 -13.75 4.08
C LYS A 28 -19.55 -14.37 3.20
N GLY A 29 -19.52 -15.69 3.14
CA GLY A 29 -18.56 -16.41 2.28
C GLY A 29 -17.13 -16.38 2.78
N ILE A 30 -16.85 -15.91 3.99
CA ILE A 30 -15.50 -15.95 4.57
C ILE A 30 -15.20 -17.37 5.01
N THR A 31 -14.14 -17.96 4.46
CA THR A 31 -13.78 -19.36 4.69
C THR A 31 -12.67 -19.58 5.70
N SER A 32 -11.88 -18.56 5.98
CA SER A 32 -10.86 -18.62 7.03
C SER A 32 -10.58 -17.27 7.68
N VAL A 33 -10.07 -17.33 8.91
CA VAL A 33 -9.60 -16.16 9.69
C VAL A 33 -8.26 -16.52 10.34
N LEU A 34 -7.27 -15.66 10.13
CA LEU A 34 -6.03 -15.65 10.90
C LEU A 34 -5.98 -14.41 11.77
N HIS A 35 -6.10 -14.58 13.07
CA HIS A 35 -5.99 -13.49 14.03
C HIS A 35 -4.63 -13.54 14.74
N GLU A 36 -3.76 -12.63 14.39
CA GLU A 36 -2.43 -12.48 14.99
C GLU A 36 -2.52 -11.62 16.26
N LYS A 37 -2.48 -12.27 17.42
CA LYS A 37 -2.69 -11.61 18.73
C LYS A 37 -1.57 -10.61 19.08
N ARG A 38 -0.40 -10.80 18.52
CA ARG A 38 0.80 -9.99 18.77
C ARG A 38 1.36 -9.35 17.50
N GLY A 39 0.60 -9.37 16.42
CA GLY A 39 0.87 -8.57 15.23
C GLY A 39 0.86 -7.08 15.57
N GLY A 40 1.33 -6.26 14.69
CA GLY A 40 1.36 -4.83 14.93
C GLY A 40 1.50 -4.06 13.61
N TYR A 41 1.44 -2.75 13.74
CA TYR A 41 1.68 -1.84 12.64
C TYR A 41 2.57 -0.68 13.09
N ALA A 42 3.29 -0.11 12.17
CA ALA A 42 4.03 1.12 12.39
C ALA A 42 3.20 2.31 11.86
N ASN A 43 2.99 3.31 12.70
CA ASN A 43 2.41 4.56 12.21
C ASN A 43 3.38 5.19 11.22
N ASN A 44 2.98 5.28 9.95
CA ASN A 44 3.85 5.72 8.86
C ASN A 44 4.38 7.15 9.07
N THR A 45 3.52 8.09 9.46
CA THR A 45 3.90 9.49 9.70
C THR A 45 4.94 9.60 10.81
N SER A 46 4.71 8.95 11.96
CA SER A 46 5.66 8.97 13.08
C SER A 46 6.97 8.27 12.73
N SER A 47 6.91 7.17 11.98
CA SER A 47 8.09 6.42 11.55
C SER A 47 8.96 7.25 10.60
N ILE A 48 8.35 7.87 9.59
CA ILE A 48 9.06 8.74 8.64
C ILE A 48 9.64 9.95 9.34
N TYR A 49 8.89 10.58 10.24
CA TYR A 49 9.38 11.71 11.02
C TYR A 49 10.58 11.35 11.89
N GLY A 50 10.52 10.20 12.60
CA GLY A 50 11.63 9.70 13.39
C GLY A 50 12.87 9.38 12.55
N LEU A 51 12.68 8.79 11.36
CA LEU A 51 13.76 8.54 10.41
C LEU A 51 14.38 9.83 9.89
N ALA A 52 13.56 10.86 9.58
CA ALA A 52 14.05 12.15 9.14
C ALA A 52 14.91 12.82 10.23
N GLN A 53 14.43 12.84 11.49
CA GLN A 53 15.22 13.36 12.59
C GLN A 53 16.54 12.61 12.79
N LYS A 54 16.52 11.28 12.67
CA LYS A 54 17.74 10.47 12.75
C LYS A 54 18.71 10.81 11.63
N ALA A 55 18.22 10.94 10.39
CA ALA A 55 19.04 11.30 9.24
C ALA A 55 19.71 12.68 9.43
N GLU A 56 18.95 13.68 9.87
CA GLU A 56 19.49 15.02 10.16
C GLU A 56 20.56 14.98 11.27
N ALA A 57 20.36 14.16 12.30
CA ALA A 57 21.35 13.98 13.37
C ALA A 57 22.65 13.33 12.87
N GLU A 58 22.61 12.56 11.78
CA GLU A 58 23.76 11.98 11.09
C GLU A 58 24.34 12.91 10.00
N GLY A 59 23.85 14.15 9.90
CA GLY A 59 24.37 15.17 8.97
C GLY A 59 23.70 15.20 7.60
N VAL A 60 22.61 14.47 7.40
CA VAL A 60 21.83 14.55 6.16
C VAL A 60 21.06 15.88 6.13
N ARG A 61 21.12 16.56 4.99
CA ARG A 61 20.32 17.78 4.77
C ARG A 61 19.03 17.43 4.07
N ILE A 62 17.90 17.72 4.71
CA ILE A 62 16.57 17.52 4.14
C ILE A 62 16.05 18.85 3.59
N LEU A 63 15.80 18.91 2.28
CA LEU A 63 15.31 20.12 1.60
C LEU A 63 13.80 19.99 1.35
N THR A 64 13.00 20.31 2.34
CA THR A 64 11.53 20.31 2.21
C THR A 64 11.04 21.45 1.30
N GLY A 65 9.85 21.24 0.69
CA GLY A 65 9.25 22.23 -0.22
C GLY A 65 10.13 22.53 -1.42
N THR A 66 10.92 21.55 -1.87
CA THR A 66 11.81 21.67 -3.03
C THR A 66 11.39 20.63 -4.06
N THR A 67 11.10 21.08 -5.27
CA THR A 67 10.62 20.21 -6.34
C THR A 67 11.74 19.95 -7.35
N VAL A 68 12.01 18.68 -7.63
CA VAL A 68 12.92 18.27 -8.72
C VAL A 68 12.25 18.58 -10.06
N LYS A 69 13.00 19.19 -10.97
CA LYS A 69 12.54 19.59 -12.31
C LYS A 69 13.24 18.82 -13.43
N ALA A 70 14.53 18.51 -13.25
CA ALA A 70 15.33 17.80 -14.24
C ALA A 70 16.58 17.18 -13.60
N PHE A 71 17.29 16.39 -14.38
CA PHE A 71 18.60 15.88 -14.04
C PHE A 71 19.66 16.55 -14.94
N LYS A 72 20.77 16.93 -14.32
CA LYS A 72 21.90 17.48 -15.03
C LYS A 72 22.90 16.37 -15.34
N SER A 73 23.33 16.27 -16.58
CA SER A 73 24.38 15.32 -17.01
C SER A 73 25.61 16.03 -17.48
N ALA A 74 26.74 15.35 -17.45
CA ALA A 74 27.95 15.85 -18.05
C ALA A 74 27.84 15.89 -19.59
N ASN A 75 28.39 16.92 -20.23
CA ASN A 75 28.34 17.05 -21.67
C ASN A 75 28.88 15.79 -22.39
N GLY A 76 28.00 15.18 -23.22
CA GLY A 76 28.35 13.98 -23.96
C GLY A 76 28.38 12.67 -23.15
N SER A 77 27.86 12.69 -21.92
CA SER A 77 27.82 11.54 -21.03
C SER A 77 26.39 11.34 -20.49
N SER A 78 26.04 10.09 -20.20
CA SER A 78 24.82 9.73 -19.46
C SER A 78 24.99 9.83 -17.93
N ALA A 79 26.17 10.18 -17.44
CA ALA A 79 26.43 10.31 -16.02
C ALA A 79 25.72 11.53 -15.44
N ILE A 80 24.92 11.33 -14.42
CA ILE A 80 24.25 12.41 -13.70
C ILE A 80 25.30 13.14 -12.83
N THR A 81 25.30 14.46 -12.91
CA THR A 81 26.18 15.34 -12.14
C THR A 81 25.44 16.29 -11.21
N GLY A 82 24.13 16.27 -11.26
CA GLY A 82 23.30 17.09 -10.40
C GLY A 82 21.82 16.92 -10.65
N VAL A 83 21.05 17.56 -9.78
CA VAL A 83 19.60 17.61 -9.83
C VAL A 83 19.17 19.07 -9.91
N GLU A 84 18.38 19.41 -10.91
CA GLU A 84 17.79 20.74 -11.05
C GLU A 84 16.49 20.80 -10.26
N THR A 85 16.33 21.83 -9.46
CA THR A 85 15.14 22.06 -8.64
C THR A 85 14.55 23.45 -8.90
N ASP A 86 13.33 23.67 -8.40
CA ASP A 86 12.70 24.99 -8.39
C ASP A 86 13.43 26.04 -7.54
N LYS A 87 14.46 25.61 -6.76
CA LYS A 87 15.28 26.48 -5.90
C LYS A 87 16.77 26.51 -6.30
N GLY A 88 17.09 25.96 -7.44
CA GLY A 88 18.45 25.90 -7.96
C GLY A 88 18.97 24.47 -8.12
N THR A 89 20.22 24.35 -8.54
CA THR A 89 20.85 23.06 -8.81
C THR A 89 21.56 22.52 -7.58
N VAL A 90 21.37 21.23 -7.31
CA VAL A 90 22.14 20.46 -6.33
C VAL A 90 23.11 19.58 -7.10
N GLU A 91 24.39 19.82 -6.95
CA GLU A 91 25.43 18.98 -7.57
C GLU A 91 25.67 17.73 -6.74
N CYS A 92 25.83 16.58 -7.41
CA CYS A 92 26.02 15.29 -6.77
C CYS A 92 26.68 14.28 -7.71
N ASP A 93 27.32 13.28 -7.12
CA ASP A 93 27.97 12.17 -7.86
C ASP A 93 27.01 10.98 -8.04
N GLN A 94 25.97 10.91 -7.23
CA GLN A 94 24.95 9.86 -7.27
C GLN A 94 23.57 10.41 -6.91
N VAL A 95 22.54 9.85 -7.53
CA VAL A 95 21.15 10.12 -7.20
C VAL A 95 20.45 8.80 -6.87
N ILE A 96 19.78 8.77 -5.74
CA ILE A 96 18.87 7.67 -5.36
C ILE A 96 17.44 8.18 -5.49
N VAL A 97 16.66 7.52 -6.34
CA VAL A 97 15.26 7.87 -6.57
C VAL A 97 14.38 7.04 -5.66
N GLY A 98 13.70 7.68 -4.71
CA GLY A 98 12.79 7.04 -3.76
C GLY A 98 11.47 7.81 -3.66
N VAL A 99 10.80 8.04 -4.79
CA VAL A 99 9.67 8.98 -4.93
C VAL A 99 8.30 8.29 -4.93
N GLY A 100 8.24 7.00 -4.63
CA GLY A 100 6.96 6.27 -4.56
C GLY A 100 6.15 6.38 -5.85
N PRO A 101 4.86 6.77 -5.80
CA PRO A 101 3.97 6.81 -6.97
C PRO A 101 4.41 7.78 -8.07
N TRP A 102 5.28 8.75 -7.77
CA TRP A 102 5.82 9.71 -8.75
C TRP A 102 7.03 9.20 -9.52
N LEU A 103 7.36 7.90 -9.40
CA LEU A 103 8.51 7.31 -10.08
C LEU A 103 8.42 7.44 -11.61
N ARG A 104 7.21 7.36 -12.18
CA ARG A 104 7.01 7.55 -13.62
C ARG A 104 7.40 8.95 -14.09
N ASP A 105 7.16 9.99 -13.30
CA ASP A 105 7.53 11.35 -13.64
C ASP A 105 9.05 11.49 -13.74
N ILE A 106 9.76 10.91 -12.77
CA ILE A 106 11.23 10.86 -12.79
C ILE A 106 11.74 10.04 -13.98
N TRP A 107 11.08 8.92 -14.29
CA TRP A 107 11.43 8.08 -15.43
C TRP A 107 11.30 8.83 -16.76
N ASN A 108 10.23 9.59 -16.91
CA ASN A 108 9.99 10.43 -18.07
C ASN A 108 10.99 11.60 -18.17
N MET A 109 11.42 12.19 -17.04
CA MET A 109 12.48 13.20 -17.02
C MET A 109 13.82 12.68 -17.55
N LEU A 110 14.04 11.38 -17.44
CA LEU A 110 15.25 10.70 -17.94
C LEU A 110 15.06 10.12 -19.35
N GLU A 111 13.90 10.32 -19.99
CA GLU A 111 13.54 9.80 -21.31
C GLU A 111 13.72 8.27 -21.43
N LEU A 112 13.47 7.54 -20.34
CA LEU A 112 13.60 6.09 -20.31
C LEU A 112 12.39 5.39 -20.93
N PRO A 113 12.54 4.17 -21.47
CA PRO A 113 11.44 3.44 -22.10
C PRO A 113 10.31 3.12 -21.12
N ASN A 114 9.05 3.32 -21.52
CA ASN A 114 7.88 2.98 -20.72
C ASN A 114 7.42 1.53 -20.88
N THR A 115 8.04 0.79 -21.78
CA THR A 115 7.78 -0.64 -22.00
C THR A 115 9.09 -1.43 -21.99
N ILE A 116 8.97 -2.70 -21.66
CA ILE A 116 10.09 -3.66 -21.66
C ILE A 116 9.64 -4.98 -22.29
N SER A 117 10.62 -5.80 -22.68
CA SER A 117 10.36 -7.20 -23.03
C SER A 117 10.54 -8.07 -21.79
N VAL A 118 9.51 -8.82 -21.42
CA VAL A 118 9.49 -9.71 -20.25
C VAL A 118 9.38 -11.15 -20.71
N LYS A 119 10.17 -12.05 -20.14
CA LYS A 119 10.06 -13.48 -20.32
C LYS A 119 9.30 -14.08 -19.13
N ASP A 120 8.18 -14.74 -19.40
CA ASP A 120 7.39 -15.40 -18.38
C ASP A 120 8.02 -16.75 -17.93
N GLU A 121 7.40 -17.40 -16.95
CA GLU A 121 7.83 -18.67 -16.38
C GLU A 121 7.84 -19.83 -17.40
N ASN A 122 7.02 -19.74 -18.46
CA ASN A 122 6.93 -20.72 -19.54
C ASN A 122 7.94 -20.45 -20.67
N GLY A 123 8.73 -19.37 -20.53
CA GLY A 123 9.73 -18.96 -21.50
C GLY A 123 9.20 -18.14 -22.67
N LYS A 124 7.92 -17.79 -22.69
CA LYS A 124 7.33 -16.89 -23.68
C LYS A 124 7.78 -15.46 -23.45
N VAL A 125 8.17 -14.78 -24.51
CA VAL A 125 8.54 -13.36 -24.46
C VAL A 125 7.32 -12.50 -24.79
N HIS A 126 6.98 -11.60 -23.88
CA HIS A 126 5.99 -10.56 -24.08
C HIS A 126 6.72 -9.27 -24.46
N GLN A 127 6.41 -8.76 -25.66
CA GLN A 127 6.96 -7.49 -26.14
C GLN A 127 6.11 -6.32 -25.63
N ASP A 128 6.75 -5.16 -25.48
CA ASP A 128 6.08 -3.91 -25.12
C ASP A 128 5.25 -4.00 -23.84
N PHE A 129 5.73 -4.82 -22.88
CA PHE A 129 5.06 -4.97 -21.60
C PHE A 129 5.19 -3.66 -20.81
N PRO A 130 4.10 -3.11 -20.25
CA PRO A 130 4.16 -1.87 -19.48
C PRO A 130 5.13 -1.98 -18.30
N MET A 131 5.99 -0.98 -18.13
CA MET A 131 6.91 -0.90 -16.98
C MET A 131 6.18 -0.65 -15.65
N TRP A 132 5.00 -0.04 -15.72
CA TRP A 132 4.30 0.45 -14.56
C TRP A 132 2.88 -0.04 -14.54
N GLU A 133 2.47 -0.56 -13.39
CA GLU A 133 1.08 -0.82 -13.04
C GLU A 133 0.82 -0.21 -11.65
N TYR A 134 -0.32 0.43 -11.49
CA TYR A 134 -0.79 0.90 -10.20
C TYR A 134 -1.94 0.03 -9.71
N TRP A 135 -1.87 -0.26 -8.43
CA TRP A 135 -2.87 -1.04 -7.72
C TRP A 135 -3.40 -0.19 -6.60
N PHE A 136 -4.70 -0.05 -6.52
CA PHE A 136 -5.36 0.59 -5.40
C PHE A 136 -5.83 -0.48 -4.42
N LEU A 137 -5.71 -0.18 -3.14
CA LEU A 137 -6.31 -0.97 -2.07
C LEU A 137 -7.71 -0.43 -1.81
N THR A 138 -8.68 -1.34 -1.69
CA THR A 138 -9.97 -1.00 -1.14
C THR A 138 -9.87 -0.95 0.37
N GLU A 139 -10.28 0.14 0.98
CA GLU A 139 -10.21 0.34 2.42
C GLU A 139 -11.61 0.54 3.02
N GLY A 140 -11.77 0.14 4.26
CA GLY A 140 -12.99 0.33 5.02
C GLY A 140 -12.70 0.40 6.52
N VAL A 141 -13.68 0.78 7.30
CA VAL A 141 -13.56 0.93 8.75
C VAL A 141 -14.61 0.08 9.47
N LEU A 142 -14.17 -0.70 10.45
CA LEU A 142 -15.04 -1.40 11.39
C LEU A 142 -15.12 -0.64 12.71
N ARG A 143 -16.30 -0.66 13.33
CA ARG A 143 -16.55 0.10 14.55
C ARG A 143 -15.94 -0.57 15.76
N LEU A 144 -15.23 0.25 16.53
CA LEU A 144 -14.87 -0.07 17.92
C LEU A 144 -15.88 0.57 18.89
N ASN A 145 -15.91 0.08 20.11
CA ASN A 145 -16.60 0.80 21.18
C ASN A 145 -15.92 2.17 21.39
N PRO A 146 -16.62 3.30 21.19
CA PRO A 146 -15.98 4.61 21.17
C PRO A 146 -15.44 5.05 22.54
N SER A 147 -15.97 4.49 23.63
CA SER A 147 -15.52 4.85 24.97
C SER A 147 -14.31 4.07 25.44
N THR A 148 -14.14 2.83 24.98
CA THR A 148 -13.04 1.95 25.37
C THR A 148 -11.99 1.79 24.29
N GLN A 149 -12.30 2.12 23.05
CA GLN A 149 -11.47 1.87 21.85
C GLN A 149 -11.11 0.38 21.71
N ARG A 150 -12.05 -0.49 22.06
CA ARG A 150 -11.85 -1.94 22.09
C ARG A 150 -12.95 -2.65 21.31
N THR A 151 -12.64 -3.84 20.86
CA THR A 151 -13.57 -4.79 20.27
C THR A 151 -14.47 -5.42 21.34
N ASN A 152 -15.44 -6.24 20.92
CA ASN A 152 -16.40 -6.88 21.84
C ASN A 152 -15.72 -7.82 22.86
N ASP A 153 -14.58 -8.42 22.52
CA ASP A 153 -13.80 -9.26 23.43
C ASP A 153 -12.95 -8.46 24.43
N GLY A 154 -13.05 -7.14 24.42
CA GLY A 154 -12.36 -6.25 25.34
C GLY A 154 -10.89 -5.98 24.98
N ASN A 155 -10.42 -6.49 23.85
CA ASN A 155 -9.06 -6.33 23.35
C ASN A 155 -8.98 -5.35 22.17
N MET A 156 -7.78 -4.90 21.87
CA MET A 156 -7.47 -4.25 20.62
C MET A 156 -6.83 -5.32 19.71
N PRO A 157 -7.51 -5.77 18.64
CA PRO A 157 -6.90 -6.75 17.73
C PRO A 157 -5.78 -6.08 16.95
N PRO A 158 -4.54 -6.56 17.04
CA PRO A 158 -3.43 -5.91 16.35
C PRO A 158 -3.52 -6.06 14.84
N VAL A 159 -3.73 -7.27 14.36
CA VAL A 159 -3.92 -7.57 12.92
C VAL A 159 -4.84 -8.78 12.77
N ILE A 160 -5.79 -8.71 11.87
CA ILE A 160 -6.66 -9.82 11.49
C ILE A 160 -6.65 -9.92 9.96
N HIS A 161 -6.50 -11.14 9.45
CA HIS A 161 -6.66 -11.47 8.03
C HIS A 161 -7.88 -12.38 7.89
N VAL A 162 -8.71 -12.11 6.92
CA VAL A 162 -9.84 -12.94 6.51
C VAL A 162 -9.75 -13.22 5.02
N ASP A 163 -9.91 -14.47 4.64
CA ASP A 163 -9.81 -14.92 3.25
C ASP A 163 -11.07 -15.66 2.84
N THR A 164 -11.35 -15.60 1.54
CA THR A 164 -12.48 -16.26 0.89
C THR A 164 -12.11 -16.72 -0.51
N ASP A 165 -12.72 -17.81 -0.94
CA ASP A 165 -12.73 -18.29 -2.32
C ASP A 165 -14.02 -17.93 -3.07
N ALA A 166 -14.93 -17.16 -2.42
CA ALA A 166 -16.13 -16.66 -3.07
C ALA A 166 -15.78 -15.56 -4.09
N PRO A 167 -16.40 -15.57 -5.28
CA PRO A 167 -16.20 -14.51 -6.25
C PRO A 167 -16.57 -13.13 -5.69
N LEU A 168 -15.73 -12.14 -5.96
CA LEU A 168 -15.97 -10.76 -5.60
C LEU A 168 -16.63 -10.03 -6.77
N HIS A 169 -17.78 -9.41 -6.51
CA HIS A 169 -18.52 -8.61 -7.48
C HIS A 169 -18.63 -7.16 -7.00
N SER A 170 -18.68 -6.25 -7.96
CA SER A 170 -18.95 -4.84 -7.71
C SER A 170 -20.36 -4.63 -7.15
N ASP A 171 -20.49 -3.85 -6.10
CA ASP A 171 -21.80 -3.46 -5.55
C ASP A 171 -22.54 -2.48 -6.48
N VAL A 172 -21.82 -1.81 -7.37
CA VAL A 172 -22.38 -0.78 -8.27
C VAL A 172 -23.11 -1.40 -9.45
N ASP A 173 -22.46 -2.36 -10.13
CA ASP A 173 -22.97 -2.91 -11.40
C ASP A 173 -22.99 -4.44 -11.44
N GLN A 174 -22.61 -5.10 -10.34
CA GLN A 174 -22.54 -6.54 -10.20
C GLN A 174 -21.53 -7.21 -11.14
N SER A 175 -20.64 -6.46 -11.75
CA SER A 175 -19.55 -7.02 -12.55
C SER A 175 -18.59 -7.83 -11.69
N LEU A 176 -18.03 -8.90 -12.25
CA LEU A 176 -17.02 -9.71 -11.61
C LEU A 176 -15.72 -8.90 -11.47
N ILE A 177 -15.25 -8.73 -10.24
CA ILE A 177 -13.95 -8.13 -9.93
C ILE A 177 -12.86 -9.19 -9.96
N THR A 178 -13.06 -10.30 -9.25
CA THR A 178 -12.16 -11.45 -9.27
C THR A 178 -12.89 -12.72 -8.85
N ASP A 179 -12.49 -13.86 -9.41
CA ASP A 179 -12.88 -15.21 -9.00
C ASP A 179 -11.69 -15.99 -8.41
N GLU A 180 -10.55 -15.32 -8.22
CA GLU A 180 -9.40 -15.89 -7.52
C GLU A 180 -9.56 -15.74 -6.01
N LEU A 181 -8.70 -16.44 -5.23
CA LEU A 181 -8.63 -16.27 -3.77
C LEU A 181 -8.29 -14.81 -3.43
N TRP A 182 -9.09 -14.20 -2.58
CA TRP A 182 -8.88 -12.84 -2.12
C TRP A 182 -9.17 -12.71 -0.63
N GLY A 183 -8.71 -11.63 -0.03
CA GLY A 183 -8.89 -11.42 1.40
C GLY A 183 -8.79 -9.96 1.80
N ILE A 184 -9.09 -9.73 3.07
CA ILE A 184 -9.01 -8.43 3.72
C ILE A 184 -8.18 -8.56 4.98
N TYR A 185 -7.30 -7.61 5.23
CA TYR A 185 -6.64 -7.44 6.51
C TYR A 185 -7.21 -6.26 7.28
N TYR A 186 -7.16 -6.34 8.58
CA TYR A 186 -7.59 -5.28 9.49
C TYR A 186 -6.47 -4.92 10.44
N LYS A 187 -6.32 -3.63 10.72
CA LYS A 187 -5.42 -3.08 11.73
C LYS A 187 -6.10 -1.99 12.54
N PRO A 188 -5.68 -1.73 13.78
CA PRO A 188 -6.15 -0.56 14.51
C PRO A 188 -5.79 0.73 13.79
N ASP A 189 -6.71 1.68 13.76
CA ASP A 189 -6.46 3.02 13.26
C ASP A 189 -7.11 4.07 14.16
N PHE A 190 -6.28 4.77 14.89
CA PHE A 190 -6.72 5.81 15.82
C PHE A 190 -7.16 7.10 15.12
N HIS A 191 -6.80 7.27 13.85
CA HIS A 191 -7.16 8.44 13.06
C HIS A 191 -8.66 8.48 12.78
N PHE A 192 -9.23 7.32 12.48
CA PHE A 192 -10.65 7.13 12.21
C PHE A 192 -11.43 6.70 13.45
N GLY A 193 -10.77 6.50 14.58
CA GLY A 193 -11.39 6.04 15.82
C GLY A 193 -11.89 4.61 15.76
N GLY A 194 -11.24 3.75 14.97
CA GLY A 194 -11.70 2.39 14.74
C GLY A 194 -10.60 1.45 14.24
N ILE A 195 -11.01 0.56 13.37
CA ILE A 195 -10.16 -0.40 12.67
C ILE A 195 -10.21 -0.08 11.19
N GLN A 196 -9.06 0.08 10.58
CA GLN A 196 -8.91 0.22 9.14
C GLN A 196 -8.64 -1.15 8.53
N GLY A 197 -9.32 -1.48 7.44
CA GLY A 197 -9.08 -2.69 6.66
C GLY A 197 -8.74 -2.37 5.22
N GLY A 198 -7.99 -3.24 4.59
CA GLY A 198 -7.68 -3.16 3.18
C GLY A 198 -7.72 -4.53 2.53
N SER A 199 -8.05 -4.57 1.25
CA SER A 199 -8.10 -5.76 0.43
C SER A 199 -6.83 -5.91 -0.43
N SER A 200 -6.76 -7.02 -1.16
CA SER A 200 -5.75 -7.21 -2.18
C SER A 200 -5.75 -6.07 -3.20
N PRO A 201 -4.59 -5.73 -3.76
CA PRO A 201 -4.52 -4.70 -4.78
C PRO A 201 -5.42 -5.02 -5.95
N TYR A 202 -6.14 -4.02 -6.42
CA TYR A 202 -6.94 -4.09 -7.62
C TYR A 202 -6.45 -3.03 -8.60
N LYS A 203 -6.28 -3.40 -9.87
CA LYS A 203 -5.80 -2.48 -10.88
C LYS A 203 -6.85 -1.42 -11.19
N VAL A 204 -6.52 -0.15 -10.97
CA VAL A 204 -7.40 0.98 -11.26
C VAL A 204 -6.59 2.09 -11.92
N GLY A 205 -6.96 2.48 -13.14
CA GLY A 205 -6.46 3.67 -13.79
C GLY A 205 -5.03 3.60 -14.32
N GLU A 206 -4.57 4.75 -14.77
CA GLU A 206 -3.25 4.96 -15.33
C GLU A 206 -2.29 5.53 -14.30
N PRO A 207 -1.01 5.09 -14.29
CA PRO A 207 0.00 5.63 -13.41
C PRO A 207 0.48 7.01 -13.87
N GLY A 208 0.68 7.92 -12.95
CA GLY A 208 1.25 9.24 -13.20
C GLY A 208 0.22 10.27 -13.66
N GLY A 209 0.61 11.51 -13.60
CA GLY A 209 -0.24 12.66 -13.85
C GLY A 209 -0.32 13.57 -12.63
N GLU A 210 -0.83 14.77 -12.82
CA GLU A 210 -1.03 15.70 -11.72
C GLU A 210 -2.02 15.10 -10.70
N GLY A 211 -1.46 14.75 -9.58
CA GLY A 211 -2.20 14.12 -8.51
C GLY A 211 -2.43 12.64 -8.79
N VAL A 212 -1.59 11.81 -8.20
CA VAL A 212 -2.07 10.51 -7.77
C VAL A 212 -3.14 10.83 -6.74
N ASN A 213 -4.31 11.22 -7.23
CA ASN A 213 -5.50 11.24 -6.43
C ASN A 213 -5.76 9.77 -6.11
N VAL A 214 -5.40 9.39 -4.94
CA VAL A 214 -6.10 8.32 -4.27
C VAL A 214 -7.53 8.81 -4.26
N ASP A 215 -8.32 8.32 -5.21
CA ASP A 215 -9.74 8.64 -5.25
C ASP A 215 -10.33 8.18 -3.92
N PRO A 216 -10.79 9.08 -3.07
CA PRO A 216 -11.40 8.68 -1.81
C PRO A 216 -12.79 8.08 -2.00
N TYR A 217 -13.20 7.74 -3.25
CA TYR A 217 -14.56 7.44 -3.72
C TYR A 217 -15.38 8.65 -4.05
#